data_9bd24f1cc77d73e4b0d3fb3bce91fc83
#
_entry.id   9bd24f1cc77d73e4b0d3fb3bce91fc83
#
_cell.length_a   1.000
_cell.length_b   1.000
_cell.length_c   1.000
_cell.angle_alpha   90.00
_cell.angle_beta   90.00
_cell.angle_gamma   90.00
#
_symmetry.space_group_name_H-M   'P 1'
#
loop_
_entity.id
_entity.type
_entity.pdbx_description
1 polymer ?
#
loop_
_entity_poly.entity_id
_entity_poly.type
_entity_poly.pdbx_seq_one_letter_code
_entity_poly.pdbx_strand_id
1 'polypeptide(L)'
;MDFLSAAYWEQRYQEQQTGWDIGKPSTPLVTFIDGIENKEAAILIPGCGNSYEAEYLVDKGFTHLTVIDIAPSPVERLKEKIGDKATVLEEDFFQHKGQYDYILEQTFFCALNPALRPSYVQKMNELLTDKGKLAGVLFNKQFETNPPFGGSKEEYELLFAQQLQLANMEACYNSIPPRAGTELFFIATKKRPF
;
A
#
# COMPACT_ATOMS: atom_id res chain seq x y z
N MET A 1 -11.45 16.51 -16.15
CA MET A 1 -11.25 15.27 -15.34
C MET A 1 -10.71 15.71 -13.99
N ASP A 2 -11.33 15.27 -12.91
CA ASP A 2 -10.86 15.65 -11.57
C ASP A 2 -9.52 15.00 -11.27
N PHE A 3 -8.57 15.79 -10.81
CA PHE A 3 -7.22 15.35 -10.48
C PHE A 3 -7.23 14.29 -9.38
N LEU A 4 -6.51 13.19 -9.57
CA LEU A 4 -6.44 12.01 -8.71
C LEU A 4 -7.77 11.22 -8.53
N SER A 5 -8.76 11.46 -9.38
CA SER A 5 -9.99 10.67 -9.44
C SER A 5 -9.77 9.27 -10.02
N ALA A 6 -10.77 8.38 -9.90
CA ALA A 6 -10.75 7.08 -10.59
C ALA A 6 -10.47 7.23 -12.09
N ALA A 7 -11.14 8.18 -12.76
CA ALA A 7 -10.94 8.43 -14.18
C ALA A 7 -9.52 8.94 -14.51
N TYR A 8 -8.90 9.72 -13.61
CA TYR A 8 -7.51 10.16 -13.77
C TYR A 8 -6.55 8.95 -13.74
N TRP A 9 -6.69 8.06 -12.77
CA TRP A 9 -5.84 6.89 -12.65
C TRP A 9 -6.07 5.89 -13.78
N GLU A 10 -7.35 5.66 -14.15
CA GLU A 10 -7.70 4.79 -15.27
C GLU A 10 -7.06 5.26 -16.58
N GLN A 11 -7.09 6.56 -16.88
CA GLN A 11 -6.43 7.10 -18.06
C GLN A 11 -4.92 6.79 -18.06
N ARG A 12 -4.22 6.93 -16.91
CA ARG A 12 -2.79 6.64 -16.84
C ARG A 12 -2.48 5.17 -17.11
N TYR A 13 -3.33 4.25 -16.66
CA TYR A 13 -3.19 2.83 -16.99
C TYR A 13 -3.43 2.58 -18.49
N GLN A 14 -4.46 3.18 -19.07
CA GLN A 14 -4.76 3.06 -20.51
C GLN A 14 -3.65 3.63 -21.39
N GLU A 15 -3.06 4.75 -21.01
CA GLU A 15 -1.96 5.40 -21.72
C GLU A 15 -0.57 4.82 -21.38
N GLN A 16 -0.51 3.78 -20.56
CA GLN A 16 0.73 3.14 -20.09
C GLN A 16 1.70 4.11 -19.39
N GLN A 17 1.15 5.16 -18.78
CA GLN A 17 1.92 6.14 -17.99
C GLN A 17 2.09 5.67 -16.54
N THR A 18 2.67 4.49 -16.37
CA THR A 18 2.81 3.77 -15.09
C THR A 18 4.25 3.79 -14.57
N GLY A 19 4.88 4.95 -14.52
CA GLY A 19 6.27 5.11 -14.10
C GLY A 19 6.58 4.63 -12.66
N TRP A 20 5.57 4.35 -11.85
CA TRP A 20 5.70 3.73 -10.53
C TRP A 20 5.83 2.20 -10.59
N ASP A 21 5.47 1.58 -11.70
CA ASP A 21 5.53 0.13 -11.89
C ASP A 21 6.98 -0.33 -11.98
N ILE A 22 7.36 -1.26 -11.11
CA ILE A 22 8.72 -1.81 -11.04
C ILE A 22 8.84 -3.19 -11.69
N GLY A 23 7.74 -3.72 -12.23
CA GLY A 23 7.70 -4.99 -12.96
C GLY A 23 7.87 -6.26 -12.09
N LYS A 24 7.88 -6.14 -10.78
CA LYS A 24 8.07 -7.23 -9.81
C LYS A 24 7.64 -6.82 -8.41
N PRO A 25 7.49 -7.76 -7.46
CA PRO A 25 7.26 -7.41 -6.06
C PRO A 25 8.42 -6.59 -5.50
N SER A 26 8.09 -5.62 -4.68
CA SER A 26 9.06 -4.75 -4.01
C SER A 26 9.88 -5.57 -3.00
N THR A 27 11.21 -5.47 -3.08
CA THR A 27 12.13 -6.24 -2.24
C THR A 27 11.87 -6.06 -0.73
N PRO A 28 11.59 -4.85 -0.21
CA PRO A 28 11.26 -4.68 1.20
C PRO A 28 9.99 -5.43 1.61
N LEU A 29 8.94 -5.40 0.76
CA LEU A 29 7.71 -6.13 1.05
C LEU A 29 7.87 -7.63 0.93
N VAL A 30 8.64 -8.13 -0.04
CA VAL A 30 9.01 -9.55 -0.13
C VAL A 30 9.65 -10.02 1.17
N THR A 31 10.63 -9.29 1.68
CA THR A 31 11.31 -9.61 2.95
C THR A 31 10.32 -9.63 4.12
N PHE A 32 9.37 -8.68 4.17
CA PHE A 32 8.35 -8.64 5.21
C PHE A 32 7.36 -9.82 5.10
N ILE A 33 6.87 -10.09 3.88
CA ILE A 33 5.92 -11.18 3.59
C ILE A 33 6.52 -12.54 3.95
N ASP A 34 7.80 -12.78 3.63
CA ASP A 34 8.48 -14.03 3.95
C ASP A 34 8.59 -14.30 5.46
N GLY A 35 8.53 -13.27 6.28
CA GLY A 35 8.44 -13.37 7.74
C GLY A 35 7.05 -13.68 8.30
N ILE A 36 6.00 -13.72 7.46
CA ILE A 36 4.63 -14.03 7.91
C ILE A 36 4.43 -15.56 7.88
N GLU A 37 4.34 -16.17 9.05
CA GLU A 37 4.17 -17.62 9.18
C GLU A 37 2.72 -18.06 8.94
N ASN A 38 1.75 -17.30 9.49
CA ASN A 38 0.32 -17.64 9.38
C ASN A 38 -0.21 -17.34 7.97
N LYS A 39 -0.44 -18.38 7.17
CA LYS A 39 -0.97 -18.26 5.80
C LYS A 39 -2.47 -17.96 5.73
N GLU A 40 -3.17 -18.12 6.85
CA GLU A 40 -4.59 -17.76 7.01
C GLU A 40 -4.78 -16.32 7.53
N ALA A 41 -3.70 -15.53 7.65
CA ALA A 41 -3.79 -14.13 8.03
C ALA A 41 -4.56 -13.33 6.99
N ALA A 42 -5.48 -12.48 7.43
CA ALA A 42 -6.20 -11.56 6.55
C ALA A 42 -5.27 -10.41 6.12
N ILE A 43 -5.06 -10.27 4.81
CA ILE A 43 -4.14 -9.28 4.23
C ILE A 43 -4.88 -8.35 3.29
N LEU A 44 -4.62 -7.03 3.39
CA LEU A 44 -5.10 -6.01 2.47
C LEU A 44 -3.95 -5.37 1.70
N ILE A 45 -4.13 -5.18 0.41
CA ILE A 45 -3.28 -4.33 -0.45
C ILE A 45 -4.18 -3.23 -1.04
N PRO A 46 -4.12 -1.98 -0.53
CA PRO A 46 -4.86 -0.85 -1.10
C PRO A 46 -4.07 -0.18 -2.23
N GLY A 47 -4.78 0.35 -3.23
CA GLY A 47 -4.15 1.02 -4.38
C GLY A 47 -3.19 0.09 -5.11
N CYS A 48 -3.68 -1.07 -5.46
CA CYS A 48 -2.85 -2.22 -5.81
C CYS A 48 -2.05 -2.05 -7.10
N GLY A 49 -2.52 -1.23 -8.04
CA GLY A 49 -1.90 -1.18 -9.37
C GLY A 49 -1.81 -2.57 -10.01
N ASN A 50 -0.65 -2.89 -10.58
CA ASN A 50 -0.40 -4.23 -11.14
C ASN A 50 -0.23 -5.34 -10.08
N SER A 51 -0.05 -4.95 -8.82
CA SER A 51 -0.08 -5.82 -7.63
C SER A 51 0.76 -7.09 -7.71
N TYR A 52 2.04 -6.94 -8.00
CA TYR A 52 2.98 -8.08 -7.98
C TYR A 52 3.08 -8.72 -6.59
N GLU A 53 2.86 -7.95 -5.52
CA GLU A 53 2.77 -8.45 -4.15
C GLU A 53 1.59 -9.39 -3.94
N ALA A 54 0.44 -9.15 -4.61
CA ALA A 54 -0.70 -10.05 -4.55
C ALA A 54 -0.40 -11.39 -5.21
N GLU A 55 0.21 -11.39 -6.40
CA GLU A 55 0.66 -12.61 -7.07
C GLU A 55 1.66 -13.38 -6.16
N TYR A 56 2.62 -12.67 -5.57
CA TYR A 56 3.61 -13.26 -4.66
C TYR A 56 2.95 -13.89 -3.42
N LEU A 57 1.98 -13.22 -2.80
CA LEU A 57 1.25 -13.77 -1.66
C LEU A 57 0.46 -15.03 -2.02
N VAL A 58 -0.22 -15.02 -3.17
CA VAL A 58 -0.93 -16.21 -3.69
C VAL A 58 0.05 -17.38 -3.90
N ASP A 59 1.20 -17.14 -4.50
CA ASP A 59 2.22 -18.15 -4.73
C ASP A 59 2.83 -18.69 -3.42
N LYS A 60 2.87 -17.86 -2.37
CA LYS A 60 3.30 -18.26 -1.01
C LYS A 60 2.20 -18.96 -0.20
N GLY A 61 1.00 -19.15 -0.76
CA GLY A 61 -0.08 -19.91 -0.16
C GLY A 61 -0.94 -19.13 0.83
N PHE A 62 -0.95 -17.79 0.76
CA PHE A 62 -1.91 -16.99 1.55
C PHE A 62 -3.32 -17.11 0.95
N THR A 63 -4.31 -17.34 1.82
CA THR A 63 -5.69 -17.68 1.41
C THR A 63 -6.71 -16.57 1.66
N HIS A 64 -6.39 -15.61 2.52
CA HIS A 64 -7.29 -14.50 2.88
C HIS A 64 -6.72 -13.15 2.42
N LEU A 65 -6.61 -12.99 1.10
CA LEU A 65 -6.09 -11.78 0.48
C LEU A 65 -7.22 -10.93 -0.10
N THR A 66 -7.24 -9.66 0.26
CA THR A 66 -8.09 -8.62 -0.34
C THR A 66 -7.21 -7.58 -1.00
N VAL A 67 -7.57 -7.22 -2.21
CA VAL A 67 -6.83 -6.23 -3.02
C VAL A 67 -7.82 -5.23 -3.57
N ILE A 68 -7.55 -3.95 -3.42
CA ILE A 68 -8.46 -2.90 -3.88
C ILE A 68 -7.74 -1.85 -4.73
N ASP A 69 -8.41 -1.35 -5.74
CA ASP A 69 -7.98 -0.17 -6.50
C ASP A 69 -9.22 0.61 -6.95
N ILE A 70 -9.07 1.92 -7.14
CA ILE A 70 -10.14 2.79 -7.62
C ILE A 70 -10.27 2.76 -9.15
N ALA A 71 -9.21 2.32 -9.86
CA ALA A 71 -9.18 2.21 -11.32
C ALA A 71 -9.59 0.80 -11.77
N PRO A 72 -10.50 0.66 -12.74
CA PRO A 72 -10.95 -0.65 -13.23
C PRO A 72 -9.85 -1.48 -13.90
N SER A 73 -8.99 -0.87 -14.72
CA SER A 73 -7.98 -1.61 -15.51
C SER A 73 -7.05 -2.50 -14.68
N PRO A 74 -6.42 -2.05 -13.56
CA PRO A 74 -5.59 -2.91 -12.75
C PRO A 74 -6.40 -4.00 -12.04
N VAL A 75 -7.63 -3.70 -11.62
CA VAL A 75 -8.55 -4.67 -11.00
C VAL A 75 -8.87 -5.82 -11.95
N GLU A 76 -9.28 -5.51 -13.18
CA GLU A 76 -9.60 -6.51 -14.20
C GLU A 76 -8.40 -7.39 -14.53
N ARG A 77 -7.22 -6.77 -14.78
CA ARG A 77 -5.99 -7.52 -15.05
C ARG A 77 -5.59 -8.45 -13.91
N LEU A 78 -5.72 -8.01 -12.67
CA LEU A 78 -5.39 -8.85 -11.53
C LEU A 78 -6.37 -10.00 -11.37
N LYS A 79 -7.67 -9.77 -11.55
CA LYS A 79 -8.70 -10.83 -11.56
C LYS A 79 -8.41 -11.90 -12.61
N GLU A 80 -8.00 -11.49 -13.80
CA GLU A 80 -7.62 -12.45 -14.87
C GLU A 80 -6.39 -13.29 -14.47
N LYS A 81 -5.41 -12.70 -13.79
CA LYS A 81 -4.18 -13.39 -13.41
C LYS A 81 -4.34 -14.37 -12.26
N ILE A 82 -5.02 -13.98 -11.20
CA ILE A 82 -5.08 -14.77 -9.95
C ILE A 82 -6.41 -15.46 -9.72
N GLY A 83 -7.45 -15.15 -10.52
CA GLY A 83 -8.77 -15.78 -10.43
C GLY A 83 -9.41 -15.57 -9.05
N ASP A 84 -9.94 -16.63 -8.51
CA ASP A 84 -10.65 -16.67 -7.23
C ASP A 84 -9.73 -16.86 -6.00
N LYS A 85 -8.40 -16.80 -6.21
CA LYS A 85 -7.42 -16.96 -5.12
C LYS A 85 -7.32 -15.75 -4.20
N ALA A 86 -7.91 -14.62 -4.59
CA ALA A 86 -8.02 -13.42 -3.78
C ALA A 86 -9.32 -12.67 -4.06
N THR A 87 -9.77 -11.88 -3.11
CA THR A 87 -10.86 -10.91 -3.31
C THR A 87 -10.28 -9.64 -3.94
N VAL A 88 -10.60 -9.37 -5.20
CA VAL A 88 -10.12 -8.18 -5.93
C VAL A 88 -11.30 -7.26 -6.22
N LEU A 89 -11.28 -6.03 -5.70
CA LEU A 89 -12.40 -5.09 -5.76
C LEU A 89 -11.99 -3.77 -6.43
N GLU A 90 -12.86 -3.27 -7.29
CA GLU A 90 -12.84 -1.88 -7.71
C GLU A 90 -13.56 -1.06 -6.64
N GLU A 91 -12.80 -0.36 -5.80
CA GLU A 91 -13.37 0.33 -4.64
C GLU A 91 -12.49 1.51 -4.20
N ASP A 92 -13.14 2.56 -3.70
CA ASP A 92 -12.45 3.65 -3.01
C ASP A 92 -11.99 3.18 -1.62
N PHE A 93 -10.69 3.25 -1.37
CA PHE A 93 -10.07 2.91 -0.10
C PHE A 93 -10.76 3.56 1.11
N PHE A 94 -11.19 4.81 0.99
CA PHE A 94 -11.82 5.53 2.11
C PHE A 94 -13.23 5.00 2.43
N GLN A 95 -13.88 4.27 1.51
CA GLN A 95 -15.17 3.61 1.73
C GLN A 95 -15.02 2.15 2.15
N HIS A 96 -13.83 1.57 1.99
CA HIS A 96 -13.57 0.17 2.27
C HIS A 96 -13.81 -0.18 3.74
N LYS A 97 -14.32 -1.40 3.97
CA LYS A 97 -14.59 -1.97 5.30
C LYS A 97 -13.99 -3.36 5.41
N GLY A 98 -13.46 -3.67 6.56
CA GLY A 98 -12.83 -4.96 6.82
C GLY A 98 -11.96 -4.92 8.07
N GLN A 99 -11.39 -6.06 8.41
CA GLN A 99 -10.42 -6.19 9.51
C GLN A 99 -9.27 -7.06 9.04
N TYR A 100 -8.05 -6.55 9.12
CA TYR A 100 -6.87 -7.15 8.53
C TYR A 100 -5.74 -7.32 9.55
N ASP A 101 -5.08 -8.47 9.48
CA ASP A 101 -3.88 -8.75 10.28
C ASP A 101 -2.65 -8.06 9.69
N TYR A 102 -2.65 -7.88 8.36
CA TYR A 102 -1.61 -7.13 7.67
C TYR A 102 -2.22 -6.23 6.60
N ILE A 103 -1.70 -5.01 6.51
CA ILE A 103 -1.96 -4.10 5.39
C ILE A 103 -0.61 -3.77 4.77
N LEU A 104 -0.48 -3.94 3.45
CA LEU A 104 0.78 -3.71 2.74
C LEU A 104 0.71 -2.43 1.92
N GLU A 105 1.62 -1.50 2.19
CA GLU A 105 1.70 -0.19 1.53
C GLU A 105 2.84 -0.17 0.52
N GLN A 106 2.49 0.02 -0.74
CA GLN A 106 3.45 0.21 -1.84
C GLN A 106 2.92 1.25 -2.82
N THR A 107 3.52 2.44 -2.82
CA THR A 107 3.23 3.54 -3.75
C THR A 107 1.76 4.04 -3.77
N PHE A 108 0.95 3.70 -2.77
CA PHE A 108 -0.41 4.18 -2.63
C PHE A 108 -0.49 5.51 -1.86
N PHE A 109 0.17 5.60 -0.70
CA PHE A 109 0.21 6.83 0.10
C PHE A 109 0.74 8.04 -0.70
N CYS A 110 1.79 7.83 -1.49
CA CYS A 110 2.36 8.88 -2.33
C CYS A 110 1.50 9.25 -3.55
N ALA A 111 0.50 8.46 -3.87
CA ALA A 111 -0.48 8.74 -4.92
C ALA A 111 -1.67 9.59 -4.43
N LEU A 112 -1.90 9.63 -3.12
CA LEU A 112 -2.99 10.38 -2.51
C LEU A 112 -2.66 11.88 -2.39
N ASN A 113 -3.70 12.72 -2.56
CA ASN A 113 -3.58 14.14 -2.22
C ASN A 113 -3.10 14.27 -0.75
N PRO A 114 -2.04 15.04 -0.47
CA PRO A 114 -1.53 15.22 0.90
C PRO A 114 -2.58 15.67 1.92
N ALA A 115 -3.63 16.38 1.49
CA ALA A 115 -4.75 16.76 2.36
C ALA A 115 -5.54 15.55 2.90
N LEU A 116 -5.45 14.38 2.24
CA LEU A 116 -6.10 13.13 2.66
C LEU A 116 -5.24 12.29 3.61
N ARG A 117 -4.00 12.65 3.85
CA ARG A 117 -3.08 11.88 4.71
C ARG A 117 -3.59 11.67 6.15
N PRO A 118 -4.24 12.65 6.82
CA PRO A 118 -4.87 12.40 8.12
C PRO A 118 -5.99 11.34 8.04
N SER A 119 -6.83 11.42 7.01
CA SER A 119 -7.90 10.41 6.79
C SER A 119 -7.32 9.03 6.45
N TYR A 120 -6.19 8.97 5.73
CA TYR A 120 -5.49 7.72 5.46
C TYR A 120 -5.03 7.02 6.74
N VAL A 121 -4.34 7.70 7.65
CA VAL A 121 -3.88 7.07 8.89
C VAL A 121 -5.02 6.66 9.81
N GLN A 122 -6.12 7.43 9.81
CA GLN A 122 -7.35 7.06 10.51
C GLN A 122 -7.94 5.77 9.92
N LYS A 123 -8.10 5.72 8.58
CA LYS A 123 -8.65 4.56 7.88
C LYS A 123 -7.77 3.32 8.09
N MET A 124 -6.45 3.44 8.04
CA MET A 124 -5.55 2.33 8.33
C MET A 124 -5.74 1.79 9.75
N ASN A 125 -5.91 2.69 10.75
CA ASN A 125 -6.21 2.26 12.12
C ASN A 125 -7.56 1.54 12.22
N GLU A 126 -8.60 2.00 11.51
CA GLU A 126 -9.91 1.35 11.47
C GLU A 126 -9.85 -0.06 10.87
N LEU A 127 -9.04 -0.25 9.81
CA LEU A 127 -8.93 -1.51 9.08
C LEU A 127 -8.03 -2.55 9.74
N LEU A 128 -7.15 -2.16 10.67
CA LEU A 128 -6.28 -3.10 11.38
C LEU A 128 -7.05 -3.85 12.48
N THR A 129 -6.79 -5.15 12.60
CA THR A 129 -7.13 -5.92 13.83
C THR A 129 -6.32 -5.39 15.01
N ASP A 130 -6.67 -5.77 16.24
CA ASP A 130 -5.97 -5.30 17.46
C ASP A 130 -4.49 -5.67 17.51
N LYS A 131 -4.09 -6.71 16.79
CA LYS A 131 -2.69 -7.15 16.64
C LYS A 131 -2.15 -6.91 15.22
N GLY A 132 -2.96 -6.26 14.38
CA GLY A 132 -2.64 -6.02 12.99
C GLY A 132 -1.45 -5.10 12.80
N LYS A 133 -0.78 -5.26 11.67
CA LYS A 133 0.39 -4.46 11.26
C LYS A 133 0.16 -3.85 9.90
N LEU A 134 0.40 -2.55 9.79
CA LEU A 134 0.61 -1.86 8.52
C LEU A 134 2.11 -1.83 8.26
N ALA A 135 2.54 -2.38 7.14
CA ALA A 135 3.94 -2.37 6.73
C ALA A 135 4.08 -1.89 5.29
N GLY A 136 5.12 -1.13 5.01
CA GLY A 136 5.33 -0.62 3.68
C GLY A 136 6.55 0.26 3.51
N VAL A 137 6.60 0.91 2.35
CA VAL A 137 7.65 1.85 2.00
C VAL A 137 7.06 3.22 1.65
N LEU A 138 7.72 4.27 2.13
CA LEU A 138 7.38 5.66 1.85
C LEU A 138 8.58 6.38 1.26
N PHE A 139 8.35 7.33 0.36
CA PHE A 139 9.44 8.15 -0.16
C PHE A 139 9.91 9.19 0.87
N ASN A 140 11.19 9.16 1.20
CA ASN A 140 11.88 10.17 2.03
C ASN A 140 12.57 11.20 1.14
N LYS A 141 11.81 11.85 0.29
CA LYS A 141 12.27 12.89 -0.63
C LYS A 141 11.11 13.71 -1.16
N GLN A 142 11.40 14.89 -1.69
CA GLN A 142 10.43 15.67 -2.47
C GLN A 142 10.57 15.37 -3.96
N PHE A 143 9.48 15.58 -4.71
CA PHE A 143 9.45 15.42 -6.16
C PHE A 143 9.16 16.77 -6.83
N GLU A 144 9.69 16.98 -8.01
CA GLU A 144 9.45 18.21 -8.81
C GLU A 144 8.03 18.24 -9.38
N THR A 145 7.47 17.06 -9.67
CA THR A 145 6.11 16.89 -10.21
C THR A 145 5.32 15.92 -9.35
N ASN A 146 4.02 16.13 -9.27
CA ASN A 146 3.11 15.31 -8.48
C ASN A 146 1.96 14.73 -9.33
N PRO A 147 1.48 13.51 -9.06
CA PRO A 147 2.07 12.50 -8.19
C PRO A 147 3.37 11.90 -8.76
N PRO A 148 4.24 11.27 -7.98
CA PRO A 148 4.07 10.95 -6.57
C PRO A 148 4.32 12.15 -5.65
N PHE A 149 3.61 12.19 -4.50
CA PHE A 149 3.85 13.18 -3.46
C PHE A 149 4.88 12.65 -2.47
N GLY A 150 5.95 13.41 -2.29
CA GLY A 150 7.00 13.07 -1.33
C GLY A 150 6.69 13.49 0.11
N GLY A 151 7.73 13.48 0.93
CA GLY A 151 7.71 13.93 2.31
C GLY A 151 9.01 13.56 3.03
N SER A 152 9.00 13.64 4.36
CA SER A 152 10.14 13.31 5.19
C SER A 152 9.76 12.38 6.34
N LYS A 153 10.77 11.72 6.92
CA LYS A 153 10.59 10.85 8.09
C LYS A 153 9.87 11.59 9.23
N GLU A 154 10.30 12.81 9.52
CA GLU A 154 9.75 13.63 10.61
C GLU A 154 8.28 13.97 10.39
N GLU A 155 7.89 14.33 9.15
CA GLU A 155 6.49 14.58 8.80
C GLU A 155 5.64 13.32 8.99
N TYR A 156 6.15 12.16 8.56
CA TYR A 156 5.42 10.89 8.66
C TYR A 156 5.30 10.40 10.09
N GLU A 157 6.35 10.53 10.91
CA GLU A 157 6.30 10.17 12.33
C GLU A 157 5.21 10.95 13.07
N LEU A 158 5.14 12.27 12.85
CA LEU A 158 4.10 13.12 13.44
C LEU A 158 2.70 12.75 12.94
N LEU A 159 2.55 12.46 11.65
CA LEU A 159 1.27 12.09 11.05
C LEU A 159 0.77 10.75 11.58
N PHE A 160 1.60 9.73 11.53
CA PHE A 160 1.21 8.38 11.94
C PHE A 160 0.90 8.30 13.43
N ALA A 161 1.64 9.03 14.27
CA ALA A 161 1.42 9.08 15.71
C ALA A 161 0.03 9.60 16.11
N GLN A 162 -0.70 10.26 15.21
CA GLN A 162 -2.07 10.72 15.49
C GLN A 162 -3.04 9.55 15.70
N GLN A 163 -2.91 8.47 14.94
CA GLN A 163 -3.87 7.36 14.91
C GLN A 163 -3.21 5.98 15.05
N LEU A 164 -1.93 5.84 14.80
CA LEU A 164 -1.18 4.60 14.79
C LEU A 164 -0.01 4.66 15.78
N GLN A 165 0.51 3.50 16.14
CA GLN A 165 1.75 3.37 16.90
C GLN A 165 2.84 2.86 15.96
N LEU A 166 3.83 3.70 15.68
CA LEU A 166 5.00 3.27 14.90
C LEU A 166 5.84 2.31 15.73
N ALA A 167 6.08 1.12 15.19
CA ALA A 167 7.02 0.16 15.72
C ALA A 167 8.42 0.35 15.11
N ASN A 168 8.47 0.79 13.85
CA ASN A 168 9.70 1.10 13.12
C ASN A 168 9.42 2.10 11.99
N MET A 169 10.35 2.99 11.70
CA MET A 169 10.40 3.81 10.48
C MET A 169 11.86 4.19 10.20
N GLU A 170 12.53 3.44 9.34
CA GLU A 170 13.96 3.58 9.09
C GLU A 170 14.28 3.61 7.59
N ALA A 171 15.46 4.12 7.25
CA ALA A 171 15.94 4.08 5.87
C ALA A 171 15.87 2.63 5.33
N CYS A 172 15.23 2.45 4.19
CA CYS A 172 15.02 1.15 3.59
C CYS A 172 16.36 0.63 3.03
N TYR A 173 16.92 -0.40 3.65
CA TYR A 173 18.25 -0.94 3.28
C TYR A 173 18.22 -1.79 2.01
N ASN A 174 17.06 -2.31 1.64
CA ASN A 174 16.85 -3.23 0.53
C ASN A 174 15.89 -2.71 -0.54
N SER A 175 15.80 -1.39 -0.69
CA SER A 175 15.10 -0.76 -1.82
C SER A 175 15.64 -1.27 -3.15
N ILE A 176 14.79 -1.26 -4.17
CA ILE A 176 15.26 -1.49 -5.54
C ILE A 176 16.29 -0.41 -5.94
N PRO A 177 17.27 -0.73 -6.81
CA PRO A 177 18.35 0.20 -7.15
C PRO A 177 17.91 1.63 -7.54
N PRO A 178 16.84 1.84 -8.36
CA PRO A 178 16.39 3.18 -8.71
C PRO A 178 15.83 4.01 -7.53
N ARG A 179 15.48 3.37 -6.41
CA ARG A 179 14.90 4.00 -5.22
C ARG A 179 15.82 3.95 -4.00
N ALA A 180 16.98 3.34 -4.13
CA ALA A 180 17.96 3.21 -3.04
C ALA A 180 18.31 4.57 -2.44
N GLY A 181 18.27 4.66 -1.09
CA GLY A 181 18.55 5.88 -0.35
C GLY A 181 17.42 6.91 -0.35
N THR A 182 16.26 6.62 -0.99
CA THR A 182 15.12 7.54 -1.06
C THR A 182 13.84 6.99 -0.43
N GLU A 183 13.88 5.81 0.14
CA GLU A 183 12.74 5.16 0.77
C GLU A 183 12.96 4.90 2.27
N LEU A 184 11.86 4.97 3.00
CA LEU A 184 11.75 4.48 4.39
C LEU A 184 10.95 3.19 4.37
N PHE A 185 11.40 2.18 5.10
CA PHE A 185 10.57 1.05 5.47
C PHE A 185 9.95 1.30 6.84
N PHE A 186 8.65 1.05 6.97
CA PHE A 186 7.97 1.26 8.24
C PHE A 186 7.07 0.09 8.63
N ILE A 187 6.85 -0.04 9.93
CA ILE A 187 5.83 -0.91 10.52
C ILE A 187 5.08 -0.07 11.56
N ALA A 188 3.76 -0.05 11.42
CA ALA A 188 2.86 0.57 12.38
C ALA A 188 1.80 -0.44 12.84
N THR A 189 1.29 -0.25 14.04
CA THR A 189 0.22 -1.06 14.64
C THR A 189 -0.95 -0.18 15.05
N LYS A 190 -2.07 -0.81 15.33
CA LYS A 190 -3.24 -0.11 15.84
C LYS A 190 -2.91 0.61 17.14
N LYS A 191 -3.29 1.88 17.25
CA LYS A 191 -3.17 2.63 18.49
C LYS A 191 -4.25 2.16 19.46
N ARG A 192 -3.86 1.63 20.60
CA ARG A 192 -4.81 1.23 21.64
C ARG A 192 -5.34 2.47 22.34
N PRO A 193 -6.66 2.54 22.59
CA PRO A 193 -7.18 3.56 23.51
C PRO A 193 -6.55 3.37 24.89
N PHE A 194 -6.23 4.45 25.56
CA PHE A 194 -5.76 4.46 26.94
C PHE A 194 -6.89 4.07 27.89
#